data_ca47f8abdad31218df32809c0cd18a8d
#
_entry.id   ca47f8abdad31218df32809c0cd18a8d
#
_cell.length_a   1.000
_cell.length_b   1.000
_cell.length_c   1.000
_cell.angle_alpha   90.00
_cell.angle_beta   90.00
_cell.angle_gamma   90.00
#
_symmetry.space_group_name_H-M   'P 1'
#
loop_
_entity.id
_entity.type
_entity.pdbx_description
1 polymer ?
#
loop_
_entity_poly.entity_id
_entity_poly.type
_entity_poly.pdbx_seq_one_letter_code
_entity_poly.pdbx_strand_id
1 'polypeptide(L)'
;VKLWRMNDTKAWEVDTLRGHVNNVSCVMFHARQDIIVSNSEDKSIRVWDMSKRSGTQTFRREHDRFWILAAHPEVNLLAAGHDSGMIVFKLERERPAYAHHQGTLYYVKDRYLRAYDYQSQRDNPLISIRRAGGAASAAGPRSLSYNPAENSVLINFDADGGSYELHVLPKDSANARGEVTSDSRRGSGSSAVFVARNRFAVLDKSSHVILIKNLRDEV
;
A
#
# COMPACT_ATOMS: atom_id res chain seq x y z
N VAL A 1 -25.54 3.87 -6.68
CA VAL A 1 -24.80 4.95 -6.01
C VAL A 1 -24.53 6.03 -7.02
N LYS A 2 -24.69 7.31 -6.64
CA LYS A 2 -24.41 8.46 -7.50
C LYS A 2 -23.13 9.15 -7.06
N LEU A 3 -22.31 9.55 -8.02
CA LEU A 3 -21.12 10.35 -7.82
C LEU A 3 -21.41 11.81 -8.18
N TRP A 4 -21.07 12.69 -7.25
CA TRP A 4 -21.23 14.12 -7.41
C TRP A 4 -19.89 14.82 -7.28
N ARG A 5 -19.65 15.81 -8.12
CA ARG A 5 -18.56 16.76 -7.93
C ARG A 5 -19.16 18.05 -7.33
N MET A 6 -18.45 18.64 -6.41
CA MET A 6 -18.89 19.86 -5.72
C MET A 6 -17.79 20.92 -5.76
N ASN A 7 -18.20 22.15 -5.82
CA ASN A 7 -17.40 23.33 -5.48
C ASN A 7 -18.18 24.15 -4.43
N ASP A 8 -17.67 25.30 -4.04
CA ASP A 8 -18.24 26.12 -2.97
C ASP A 8 -19.71 26.55 -3.23
N THR A 9 -20.17 26.54 -4.46
CA THR A 9 -21.50 27.05 -4.87
C THR A 9 -22.40 26.06 -5.57
N LYS A 10 -21.87 24.99 -6.14
CA LYS A 10 -22.63 24.06 -6.99
C LYS A 10 -22.20 22.61 -6.78
N ALA A 11 -23.16 21.71 -6.98
CA ALA A 11 -22.96 20.29 -7.09
C ALA A 11 -23.56 19.78 -8.41
N TRP A 12 -22.86 18.88 -9.10
CA TRP A 12 -23.37 18.24 -10.34
C TRP A 12 -23.04 16.76 -10.36
N GLU A 13 -23.96 15.97 -10.88
CA GLU A 13 -23.79 14.54 -11.04
C GLU A 13 -22.70 14.27 -12.09
N VAL A 14 -21.73 13.43 -11.72
CA VAL A 14 -20.63 13.00 -12.57
C VAL A 14 -20.94 11.65 -13.20
N ASP A 15 -21.51 10.73 -12.39
CA ASP A 15 -21.84 9.38 -12.84
C ASP A 15 -22.79 8.66 -11.88
N THR A 16 -23.37 7.56 -12.36
CA THR A 16 -24.18 6.64 -11.56
C THR A 16 -23.59 5.23 -11.60
N LEU A 17 -23.13 4.76 -10.44
CA LEU A 17 -22.64 3.38 -10.26
C LEU A 17 -23.83 2.42 -10.13
N ARG A 18 -24.10 1.66 -11.20
CA ARG A 18 -25.25 0.76 -11.29
C ARG A 18 -24.87 -0.68 -10.96
N GLY A 19 -25.75 -1.40 -10.28
CA GLY A 19 -25.52 -2.82 -9.98
C GLY A 19 -26.27 -3.35 -8.78
N HIS A 20 -26.46 -2.58 -7.70
CA HIS A 20 -27.36 -2.98 -6.62
C HIS A 20 -28.79 -3.09 -7.12
N VAL A 21 -29.49 -4.11 -6.67
CA VAL A 21 -30.88 -4.41 -7.10
C VAL A 21 -31.92 -4.17 -5.99
N ASN A 22 -31.46 -3.67 -4.84
CA ASN A 22 -32.29 -3.23 -3.74
C ASN A 22 -31.68 -1.98 -3.10
N ASN A 23 -32.30 -1.48 -2.01
CA ASN A 23 -31.85 -0.28 -1.30
C ASN A 23 -30.38 -0.36 -0.90
N VAL A 24 -29.65 0.70 -1.19
CA VAL A 24 -28.27 0.89 -0.73
C VAL A 24 -28.33 1.52 0.64
N SER A 25 -27.87 0.79 1.66
CA SER A 25 -27.97 1.19 3.06
C SER A 25 -26.82 2.04 3.51
N CYS A 26 -25.60 1.79 2.96
CA CYS A 26 -24.41 2.55 3.29
C CYS A 26 -23.46 2.63 2.08
N VAL A 27 -22.75 3.74 2.00
CA VAL A 27 -21.69 3.98 1.01
C VAL A 27 -20.55 4.73 1.67
N MET A 28 -19.32 4.39 1.30
CA MET A 28 -18.13 5.04 1.84
C MET A 28 -17.00 5.06 0.82
N PHE A 29 -16.15 6.07 0.93
CA PHE A 29 -14.83 6.07 0.29
C PHE A 29 -13.87 5.22 1.13
N HIS A 30 -13.02 4.46 0.46
CA HIS A 30 -11.95 3.75 1.15
C HIS A 30 -10.86 4.73 1.57
N ALA A 31 -10.32 4.59 2.79
CA ALA A 31 -9.39 5.57 3.34
C ALA A 31 -8.03 5.60 2.61
N ARG A 32 -7.64 4.53 1.93
CA ARG A 32 -6.28 4.33 1.36
C ARG A 32 -6.25 4.04 -0.14
N GLN A 33 -7.37 3.79 -0.77
CA GLN A 33 -7.48 3.41 -2.18
C GLN A 33 -8.56 4.25 -2.87
N ASP A 34 -8.39 4.50 -4.16
CA ASP A 34 -9.36 5.24 -4.96
C ASP A 34 -10.55 4.35 -5.35
N ILE A 35 -11.22 3.82 -4.33
CA ILE A 35 -12.40 2.97 -4.47
C ILE A 35 -13.54 3.43 -3.56
N ILE A 36 -14.74 3.10 -3.98
CA ILE A 36 -15.95 3.24 -3.19
C ILE A 36 -16.44 1.85 -2.79
N VAL A 37 -16.91 1.72 -1.56
CA VAL A 37 -17.55 0.50 -1.07
C VAL A 37 -18.99 0.84 -0.72
N SER A 38 -19.93 0.04 -1.18
CA SER A 38 -21.35 0.18 -0.83
C SER A 38 -21.94 -1.16 -0.41
N ASN A 39 -22.88 -1.13 0.51
CA ASN A 39 -23.68 -2.28 0.90
C ASN A 39 -25.15 -2.06 0.61
N SER A 40 -25.92 -3.15 0.58
CA SER A 40 -27.32 -3.09 0.20
C SER A 40 -28.12 -4.21 0.87
N GLU A 41 -29.43 -3.98 0.95
CA GLU A 41 -30.43 -4.98 1.30
C GLU A 41 -30.51 -6.11 0.24
N ASP A 42 -29.86 -5.96 -0.93
CA ASP A 42 -29.70 -7.02 -1.92
C ASP A 42 -28.72 -8.12 -1.48
N LYS A 43 -28.29 -8.10 -0.20
CA LYS A 43 -27.39 -9.05 0.43
C LYS A 43 -25.97 -8.99 -0.14
N SER A 44 -25.58 -7.86 -0.71
CA SER A 44 -24.26 -7.70 -1.29
C SER A 44 -23.51 -6.46 -0.77
N ILE A 45 -22.17 -6.59 -0.76
CA ILE A 45 -21.24 -5.49 -0.68
C ILE A 45 -20.58 -5.38 -2.04
N ARG A 46 -20.54 -4.17 -2.61
CA ARG A 46 -19.91 -3.89 -3.90
C ARG A 46 -18.76 -2.93 -3.77
N VAL A 47 -17.70 -3.21 -4.49
CA VAL A 47 -16.52 -2.36 -4.62
C VAL A 47 -16.48 -1.76 -6.02
N TRP A 48 -16.25 -0.45 -6.09
CA TRP A 48 -16.26 0.33 -7.30
C TRP A 48 -14.92 1.05 -7.46
N ASP A 49 -14.33 0.94 -8.64
CA ASP A 49 -13.15 1.69 -9.02
C ASP A 49 -13.57 3.12 -9.43
N MET A 50 -13.00 4.13 -8.78
CA MET A 50 -13.34 5.53 -9.04
C MET A 50 -12.85 6.03 -10.41
N SER A 51 -11.72 5.53 -10.88
CA SER A 51 -11.15 5.92 -12.17
C SER A 51 -11.95 5.34 -13.34
N LYS A 52 -12.30 4.05 -13.24
CA LYS A 52 -13.08 3.33 -14.25
C LYS A 52 -14.58 3.53 -14.11
N ARG A 53 -15.06 4.01 -12.97
CA ARG A 53 -16.46 4.20 -12.60
C ARG A 53 -17.30 2.92 -12.77
N SER A 54 -16.71 1.79 -12.48
CA SER A 54 -17.31 0.47 -12.65
C SER A 54 -17.10 -0.41 -11.43
N GLY A 55 -18.01 -1.37 -11.24
CA GLY A 55 -17.88 -2.38 -10.21
C GLY A 55 -16.72 -3.32 -10.48
N THR A 56 -15.86 -3.54 -9.49
CA THR A 56 -14.71 -4.44 -9.59
C THR A 56 -14.93 -5.75 -8.84
N GLN A 57 -15.62 -5.69 -7.71
CA GLN A 57 -15.85 -6.86 -6.85
C GLN A 57 -17.27 -6.82 -6.26
N THR A 58 -17.83 -8.00 -6.02
CA THR A 58 -19.11 -8.16 -5.33
C THR A 58 -19.01 -9.33 -4.36
N PHE A 59 -19.26 -9.05 -3.08
CA PHE A 59 -19.35 -10.05 -2.02
C PHE A 59 -20.81 -10.24 -1.68
N ARG A 60 -21.25 -11.49 -1.55
CA ARG A 60 -22.65 -11.83 -1.23
C ARG A 60 -22.74 -12.75 -0.04
N ARG A 61 -23.82 -12.59 0.73
CA ARG A 61 -24.29 -13.56 1.71
C ARG A 61 -25.64 -14.11 1.25
N GLU A 62 -25.93 -15.37 1.57
CA GLU A 62 -27.18 -15.99 1.09
C GLU A 62 -28.42 -15.48 1.83
N HIS A 63 -28.29 -15.21 3.12
CA HIS A 63 -29.44 -14.96 3.97
C HIS A 63 -29.47 -13.56 4.60
N ASP A 64 -28.34 -12.87 4.71
CA ASP A 64 -28.23 -11.62 5.46
C ASP A 64 -28.19 -10.39 4.54
N ARG A 65 -29.02 -9.41 4.83
CA ARG A 65 -28.91 -8.05 4.26
C ARG A 65 -27.81 -7.30 5.00
N PHE A 66 -27.17 -6.37 4.28
CA PHE A 66 -26.17 -5.49 4.88
C PHE A 66 -26.77 -4.12 5.18
N TRP A 67 -26.41 -3.56 6.33
CA TRP A 67 -26.98 -2.34 6.86
C TRP A 67 -25.97 -1.20 6.98
N ILE A 68 -24.74 -1.50 7.40
CA ILE A 68 -23.73 -0.51 7.70
C ILE A 68 -22.35 -0.98 7.28
N LEU A 69 -21.51 0.00 6.90
CA LEU A 69 -20.07 -0.17 6.67
C LEU A 69 -19.29 0.79 7.54
N ALA A 70 -18.14 0.35 8.01
CA ALA A 70 -17.16 1.18 8.69
C ALA A 70 -15.76 0.83 8.18
N ALA A 71 -14.91 1.84 7.98
CA ALA A 71 -13.50 1.65 7.66
C ALA A 71 -12.63 2.05 8.83
N HIS A 72 -11.56 1.30 9.05
CA HIS A 72 -10.52 1.74 9.95
C HIS A 72 -9.76 2.91 9.30
N PRO A 73 -9.46 4.01 10.03
CA PRO A 73 -8.85 5.19 9.43
C PRO A 73 -7.41 4.98 8.96
N GLU A 74 -6.67 4.08 9.61
CA GLU A 74 -5.22 3.92 9.39
C GLU A 74 -4.82 2.61 8.70
N VAL A 75 -5.61 1.56 8.83
CA VAL A 75 -5.28 0.24 8.27
C VAL A 75 -6.35 -0.22 7.27
N ASN A 76 -5.96 -1.09 6.33
CA ASN A 76 -6.88 -1.67 5.36
C ASN A 76 -7.79 -2.70 6.03
N LEU A 77 -8.75 -2.22 6.82
CA LEU A 77 -9.72 -3.05 7.54
C LEU A 77 -11.10 -2.41 7.42
N LEU A 78 -12.05 -3.23 7.04
CA LEU A 78 -13.46 -2.86 6.91
C LEU A 78 -14.31 -3.72 7.83
N ALA A 79 -15.36 -3.14 8.36
CA ALA A 79 -16.42 -3.85 9.08
C ALA A 79 -17.74 -3.65 8.35
N ALA A 80 -18.56 -4.70 8.27
CA ALA A 80 -19.89 -4.64 7.72
C ALA A 80 -20.89 -5.32 8.68
N GLY A 81 -21.91 -4.57 9.09
CA GLY A 81 -23.03 -5.08 9.88
C GLY A 81 -24.10 -5.68 8.98
N HIS A 82 -24.64 -6.84 9.37
CA HIS A 82 -25.66 -7.58 8.65
C HIS A 82 -26.71 -8.15 9.63
N ASP A 83 -27.79 -8.76 9.11
CA ASP A 83 -28.91 -9.22 9.95
C ASP A 83 -28.51 -10.12 11.12
N SER A 84 -27.52 -10.99 10.94
CA SER A 84 -27.07 -11.94 11.97
C SER A 84 -25.85 -11.47 12.77
N GLY A 85 -25.31 -10.26 12.53
CA GLY A 85 -24.16 -9.76 13.25
C GLY A 85 -23.23 -8.90 12.41
N MET A 86 -21.93 -9.11 12.51
CA MET A 86 -20.90 -8.29 11.86
C MET A 86 -19.79 -9.17 11.29
N ILE A 87 -19.26 -8.75 10.14
CA ILE A 87 -18.01 -9.28 9.58
C ILE A 87 -16.94 -8.19 9.55
N VAL A 88 -15.69 -8.59 9.80
CA VAL A 88 -14.52 -7.74 9.64
C VAL A 88 -13.63 -8.36 8.58
N PHE A 89 -13.21 -7.58 7.59
CA PHE A 89 -12.48 -8.10 6.43
C PHE A 89 -11.55 -7.08 5.82
N LYS A 90 -10.61 -7.57 5.00
CA LYS A 90 -9.79 -6.76 4.11
C LYS A 90 -10.25 -7.00 2.66
N LEU A 91 -10.31 -5.94 1.86
CA LEU A 91 -10.67 -6.05 0.45
C LEU A 91 -9.59 -6.76 -0.37
N GLU A 92 -8.34 -6.51 -0.04
CA GLU A 92 -7.19 -7.16 -0.63
C GLU A 92 -6.26 -7.68 0.47
N ARG A 93 -5.60 -8.81 0.21
CA ARG A 93 -4.47 -9.22 1.04
C ARG A 93 -3.36 -8.20 0.85
N GLU A 94 -2.94 -7.57 1.94
CA GLU A 94 -1.69 -6.82 1.93
C GLU A 94 -0.57 -7.81 1.60
N ARG A 95 0.01 -7.64 0.43
CA ARG A 95 1.19 -8.41 0.06
C ARG A 95 2.37 -7.76 0.80
N PRO A 96 3.23 -8.57 1.44
CA PRO A 96 4.49 -8.03 1.96
C PRO A 96 5.23 -7.31 0.84
N ALA A 97 5.86 -6.18 1.17
CA ALA A 97 6.70 -5.49 0.21
C ALA A 97 7.89 -6.39 -0.16
N TYR A 98 8.11 -6.60 -1.45
CA TYR A 98 9.19 -7.45 -1.94
C TYR A 98 9.76 -6.94 -3.26
N ALA A 99 10.99 -7.33 -3.57
CA ALA A 99 11.60 -7.24 -4.87
C ALA A 99 12.29 -8.58 -5.21
N HIS A 100 12.33 -8.92 -6.48
CA HIS A 100 12.98 -10.14 -6.96
C HIS A 100 14.02 -9.80 -8.02
N HIS A 101 15.21 -10.39 -7.91
CA HIS A 101 16.26 -10.27 -8.90
C HIS A 101 17.13 -11.53 -8.94
N GLN A 102 17.33 -12.13 -10.14
CA GLN A 102 18.25 -13.25 -10.41
C GLN A 102 18.19 -14.39 -9.37
N GLY A 103 16.98 -14.86 -9.03
CA GLY A 103 16.82 -15.96 -8.08
C GLY A 103 16.92 -15.56 -6.60
N THR A 104 17.02 -14.27 -6.29
CA THR A 104 17.00 -13.74 -4.93
C THR A 104 15.75 -12.92 -4.68
N LEU A 105 15.04 -13.21 -3.59
CA LEU A 105 13.89 -12.46 -3.11
C LEU A 105 14.33 -11.54 -1.96
N TYR A 106 14.15 -10.25 -2.14
CA TYR A 106 14.32 -9.24 -1.08
C TYR A 106 12.96 -8.92 -0.46
N TYR A 107 12.88 -8.97 0.86
CA TYR A 107 11.63 -8.70 1.59
C TYR A 107 11.91 -8.25 3.03
N VAL A 108 10.91 -7.67 3.68
CA VAL A 108 11.04 -7.22 5.07
C VAL A 108 10.27 -8.15 6.00
N LYS A 109 10.96 -8.68 7.00
CA LYS A 109 10.38 -9.51 8.07
C LYS A 109 11.12 -9.26 9.38
N ASP A 110 10.37 -9.18 10.49
CA ASP A 110 10.90 -9.04 11.85
C ASP A 110 11.87 -7.84 12.00
N ARG A 111 11.59 -6.73 11.33
CA ARG A 111 12.42 -5.52 11.26
C ARG A 111 13.76 -5.67 10.51
N TYR A 112 13.90 -6.71 9.72
CA TYR A 112 15.07 -6.90 8.87
C TYR A 112 14.68 -6.88 7.40
N LEU A 113 15.47 -6.21 6.57
CA LEU A 113 15.55 -6.53 5.17
C LEU A 113 16.26 -7.86 5.04
N ARG A 114 15.66 -8.79 4.37
CA ARG A 114 16.17 -10.16 4.19
C ARG A 114 16.34 -10.47 2.71
N ALA A 115 17.28 -11.33 2.41
CA ALA A 115 17.46 -11.92 1.08
C ALA A 115 17.27 -13.44 1.18
N TYR A 116 16.29 -13.95 0.44
CA TYR A 116 16.08 -15.37 0.27
C TYR A 116 16.61 -15.80 -1.11
N ASP A 117 17.59 -16.68 -1.11
CA ASP A 117 18.14 -17.27 -2.33
C ASP A 117 17.41 -18.58 -2.64
N TYR A 118 16.78 -18.65 -3.81
CA TYR A 118 16.01 -19.84 -4.22
C TYR A 118 16.87 -21.06 -4.52
N GLN A 119 18.12 -20.87 -4.95
CA GLN A 119 19.02 -22.00 -5.28
C GLN A 119 19.54 -22.68 -4.03
N SER A 120 20.08 -21.88 -3.10
CA SER A 120 20.64 -22.40 -1.84
C SER A 120 19.59 -22.60 -0.76
N GLN A 121 18.35 -22.12 -0.96
CA GLN A 121 17.25 -22.08 0.02
C GLN A 121 17.65 -21.40 1.34
N ARG A 122 18.56 -20.43 1.28
CA ARG A 122 19.03 -19.67 2.43
C ARG A 122 18.29 -18.36 2.57
N ASP A 123 17.94 -18.04 3.80
CA ASP A 123 17.27 -16.80 4.17
C ASP A 123 18.17 -15.99 5.10
N ASN A 124 18.81 -14.95 4.56
CA ASN A 124 19.81 -14.16 5.25
C ASN A 124 19.25 -12.80 5.66
N PRO A 125 19.34 -12.38 6.92
CA PRO A 125 19.10 -10.99 7.30
C PRO A 125 20.25 -10.13 6.74
N LEU A 126 19.91 -9.04 6.05
CA LEU A 126 20.89 -8.12 5.48
C LEU A 126 21.12 -6.92 6.37
N ILE A 127 20.07 -6.17 6.65
CA ILE A 127 20.15 -4.94 7.43
C ILE A 127 18.95 -4.82 8.37
N SER A 128 19.18 -4.19 9.52
CA SER A 128 18.12 -3.81 10.45
C SER A 128 17.42 -2.54 9.97
N ILE A 129 16.11 -2.60 9.82
CA ILE A 129 15.26 -1.46 9.47
C ILE A 129 14.80 -0.81 10.77
N ARG A 130 15.36 0.35 11.09
CA ARG A 130 14.93 1.13 12.24
C ARG A 130 13.66 1.88 11.89
N ARG A 131 12.54 1.59 12.57
CA ARG A 131 11.31 2.36 12.39
C ARG A 131 11.55 3.83 12.73
N ALA A 132 11.27 4.71 11.78
CA ALA A 132 11.02 6.11 12.06
C ALA A 132 9.60 6.19 12.66
N GLY A 133 9.47 6.75 13.86
CA GLY A 133 8.19 6.89 14.55
C GLY A 133 7.96 5.82 15.63
N GLY A 134 7.50 6.27 16.81
CA GLY A 134 7.31 5.47 18.02
C GLY A 134 6.39 4.26 17.83
N ALA A 135 6.11 3.56 18.92
CA ALA A 135 5.41 2.28 19.02
C ALA A 135 4.03 2.16 18.31
N ALA A 136 3.50 3.23 17.72
CA ALA A 136 2.17 3.28 17.11
C ALA A 136 2.10 2.82 15.66
N SER A 137 3.19 2.78 14.89
CA SER A 137 3.14 2.33 13.50
C SER A 137 3.32 0.81 13.40
N ALA A 138 2.23 0.07 13.51
CA ALA A 138 2.19 -1.38 13.26
C ALA A 138 2.29 -1.73 11.77
N ALA A 139 2.19 -0.74 10.86
CA ALA A 139 2.22 -0.95 9.41
C ALA A 139 3.64 -1.30 8.94
N GLY A 140 3.77 -2.41 8.23
CA GLY A 140 4.98 -2.79 7.53
C GLY A 140 5.28 -1.85 6.35
N PRO A 141 6.40 -2.07 5.63
CA PRO A 141 6.69 -1.30 4.44
C PRO A 141 5.60 -1.50 3.37
N ARG A 142 5.25 -0.42 2.69
CA ARG A 142 4.25 -0.43 1.61
C ARG A 142 4.79 -1.06 0.33
N SER A 143 6.00 -0.70 -0.03
CA SER A 143 6.66 -1.22 -1.23
C SER A 143 8.17 -1.31 -1.03
N LEU A 144 8.78 -2.18 -1.81
CA LEU A 144 10.22 -2.39 -1.86
C LEU A 144 10.63 -2.51 -3.32
N SER A 145 11.70 -1.83 -3.70
CA SER A 145 12.31 -1.98 -5.02
C SER A 145 13.82 -2.18 -4.89
N TYR A 146 14.38 -3.00 -5.79
CA TYR A 146 15.80 -3.31 -5.83
C TYR A 146 16.42 -2.81 -7.12
N ASN A 147 17.57 -2.17 -7.00
CA ASN A 147 18.38 -1.70 -8.12
C ASN A 147 19.65 -2.55 -8.22
N PRO A 148 19.73 -3.45 -9.19
CA PRO A 148 20.87 -4.36 -9.32
C PRO A 148 22.17 -3.65 -9.75
N ALA A 149 22.07 -2.51 -10.42
CA ALA A 149 23.24 -1.82 -10.94
C ALA A 149 24.13 -1.25 -9.82
N GLU A 150 23.52 -0.80 -8.74
CA GLU A 150 24.22 -0.20 -7.59
C GLU A 150 23.96 -0.99 -6.28
N ASN A 151 23.43 -2.20 -6.39
CA ASN A 151 23.09 -3.07 -5.25
C ASN A 151 22.37 -2.28 -4.14
N SER A 152 21.29 -1.58 -4.51
CA SER A 152 20.58 -0.71 -3.59
C SER A 152 19.10 -1.09 -3.49
N VAL A 153 18.53 -0.86 -2.30
CA VAL A 153 17.13 -1.14 -1.98
C VAL A 153 16.46 0.14 -1.56
N LEU A 154 15.28 0.39 -2.10
CA LEU A 154 14.42 1.52 -1.75
C LEU A 154 13.14 0.97 -1.12
N ILE A 155 12.85 1.38 0.10
CA ILE A 155 11.70 0.91 0.90
C ILE A 155 10.81 2.09 1.21
N ASN A 156 9.52 1.99 0.90
CA ASN A 156 8.52 3.01 1.18
C ASN A 156 7.63 2.62 2.35
N PHE A 157 7.29 3.60 3.17
CA PHE A 157 6.39 3.48 4.32
C PHE A 157 5.27 4.51 4.21
N ASP A 158 4.09 4.16 4.73
CA ASP A 158 2.93 5.08 4.78
C ASP A 158 2.90 5.94 6.06
N ALA A 159 3.80 5.73 6.99
CA ALA A 159 3.85 6.48 8.25
C ALA A 159 4.10 7.98 7.99
N ASP A 160 3.46 8.84 8.77
CA ASP A 160 3.66 10.31 8.78
C ASP A 160 3.48 10.98 7.41
N GLY A 161 2.50 10.52 6.63
CA GLY A 161 2.24 11.06 5.29
C GLY A 161 3.11 10.50 4.18
N GLY A 162 3.94 9.52 4.48
CA GLY A 162 4.84 8.82 3.59
C GLY A 162 6.31 9.14 3.82
N SER A 163 7.10 8.09 3.88
CA SER A 163 8.56 8.17 4.02
C SER A 163 9.24 7.07 3.21
N TYR A 164 10.50 7.26 2.91
CA TYR A 164 11.32 6.23 2.26
C TYR A 164 12.66 6.05 2.95
N GLU A 165 13.21 4.85 2.81
CA GLU A 165 14.58 4.51 3.19
C GLU A 165 15.31 3.96 1.96
N LEU A 166 16.43 4.57 1.61
CA LEU A 166 17.37 4.08 0.60
C LEU A 166 18.54 3.41 1.31
N HIS A 167 18.83 2.17 0.97
CA HIS A 167 19.97 1.42 1.49
C HIS A 167 20.85 0.97 0.33
N VAL A 168 22.12 1.37 0.37
CA VAL A 168 23.14 0.85 -0.56
C VAL A 168 23.84 -0.31 0.14
N LEU A 169 23.68 -1.50 -0.42
CA LEU A 169 24.22 -2.73 0.14
C LEU A 169 25.65 -2.99 -0.37
N PRO A 170 26.53 -3.59 0.44
CA PRO A 170 27.83 -4.08 -0.05
C PRO A 170 27.64 -5.09 -1.20
N LYS A 171 28.58 -5.15 -2.13
CA LYS A 171 28.45 -6.00 -3.33
C LYS A 171 28.27 -7.48 -3.00
N ASP A 172 28.83 -7.95 -1.91
CA ASP A 172 28.75 -9.36 -1.47
C ASP A 172 27.66 -9.63 -0.44
N SER A 173 26.73 -8.68 -0.25
CA SER A 173 25.71 -8.75 0.79
C SER A 173 24.80 -9.97 0.69
N ALA A 174 24.48 -10.43 -0.52
CA ALA A 174 23.64 -11.62 -0.73
C ALA A 174 24.25 -12.91 -0.16
N ASN A 175 25.58 -13.00 -0.09
CA ASN A 175 26.32 -14.14 0.44
C ASN A 175 26.81 -13.93 1.88
N ALA A 176 26.55 -12.77 2.48
CA ALA A 176 27.00 -12.47 3.83
C ALA A 176 26.30 -13.39 4.85
N ARG A 177 27.07 -13.85 5.83
CA ARG A 177 26.55 -14.62 6.97
C ARG A 177 26.21 -13.69 8.12
N GLY A 178 25.12 -12.92 7.99
CA GLY A 178 24.67 -12.01 9.03
C GLY A 178 24.43 -10.59 8.56
N GLU A 179 24.16 -9.69 9.50
CA GLU A 179 23.84 -8.29 9.25
C GLU A 179 25.03 -7.56 8.63
N VAL A 180 24.77 -6.83 7.54
CA VAL A 180 25.78 -6.02 6.85
C VAL A 180 25.58 -4.53 7.16
N THR A 181 26.66 -3.79 7.18
CA THR A 181 26.61 -2.33 7.29
C THR A 181 26.20 -1.75 5.92
N SER A 182 25.11 -1.01 5.87
CA SER A 182 24.66 -0.31 4.67
C SER A 182 24.79 1.18 4.84
N ASP A 183 25.11 1.88 3.73
CA ASP A 183 24.93 3.32 3.67
C ASP A 183 23.43 3.61 3.47
N SER A 184 22.81 4.25 4.48
CA SER A 184 21.37 4.48 4.49
C SER A 184 21.03 5.96 4.43
N ARG A 185 20.02 6.29 3.65
CA ARG A 185 19.42 7.62 3.54
C ARG A 185 17.92 7.52 3.82
N ARG A 186 17.37 8.55 4.41
CA ARG A 186 15.94 8.65 4.73
C ARG A 186 15.40 9.98 4.27
N GLY A 187 14.17 9.96 3.79
CA GLY A 187 13.46 11.16 3.42
C GLY A 187 11.95 11.00 3.53
N SER A 188 11.27 12.15 3.40
CA SER A 188 9.82 12.20 3.31
C SER A 188 9.37 12.15 1.85
N GLY A 189 8.26 11.48 1.61
CA GLY A 189 7.63 11.38 0.30
C GLY A 189 6.58 10.28 0.29
N SER A 190 5.49 10.51 -0.40
CA SER A 190 4.38 9.55 -0.48
C SER A 190 4.73 8.33 -1.31
N SER A 191 5.71 8.40 -2.18
CA SER A 191 6.23 7.28 -2.96
C SER A 191 7.63 7.59 -3.46
N ALA A 192 8.49 6.57 -3.54
CA ALA A 192 9.80 6.65 -4.13
C ALA A 192 10.06 5.41 -5.00
N VAL A 193 10.69 5.60 -6.17
CA VAL A 193 10.95 4.54 -7.14
C VAL A 193 12.25 4.79 -7.91
N PHE A 194 13.04 3.75 -8.19
CA PHE A 194 14.20 3.89 -9.06
C PHE A 194 13.76 4.19 -10.50
N VAL A 195 14.37 5.22 -11.10
CA VAL A 195 14.12 5.67 -12.49
C VAL A 195 15.33 5.49 -13.39
N ALA A 196 16.52 5.39 -12.81
CA ALA A 196 17.77 5.15 -13.55
C ALA A 196 18.77 4.42 -12.63
N ARG A 197 19.93 4.05 -13.20
CA ARG A 197 20.99 3.34 -12.48
C ARG A 197 21.35 3.98 -11.13
N ASN A 198 21.53 5.29 -11.12
CA ASN A 198 21.97 6.05 -9.95
C ASN A 198 20.97 7.13 -9.50
N ARG A 199 19.69 7.01 -9.91
CA ARG A 199 18.66 7.99 -9.60
C ARG A 199 17.35 7.35 -9.22
N PHE A 200 16.64 8.00 -8.32
CA PHE A 200 15.27 7.65 -7.95
C PHE A 200 14.38 8.90 -7.92
N ALA A 201 13.10 8.70 -8.19
CA ALA A 201 12.08 9.72 -8.13
C ALA A 201 11.34 9.64 -6.80
N VAL A 202 11.05 10.76 -6.19
CA VAL A 202 10.26 10.90 -4.96
C VAL A 202 9.06 11.78 -5.25
N LEU A 203 7.86 11.29 -4.95
CA LEU A 203 6.65 12.08 -5.00
C LEU A 203 6.42 12.77 -3.65
N ASP A 204 6.55 14.07 -3.63
CA ASP A 204 6.08 14.90 -2.52
C ASP A 204 4.60 15.23 -2.74
N LYS A 205 3.75 14.64 -1.93
CA LYS A 205 2.29 14.81 -2.05
C LYS A 205 1.86 16.22 -1.61
N SER A 206 2.59 16.84 -0.70
CA SER A 206 2.24 18.15 -0.16
C SER A 206 2.46 19.28 -1.18
N SER A 207 3.56 19.21 -1.92
CA SER A 207 3.91 20.18 -2.98
C SER A 207 3.44 19.77 -4.37
N HIS A 208 2.92 18.53 -4.55
CA HIS A 208 2.58 17.93 -5.84
C HIS A 208 3.75 17.88 -6.83
N VAL A 209 4.98 17.76 -6.33
CA VAL A 209 6.22 17.77 -7.11
C VAL A 209 6.85 16.38 -7.08
N ILE A 210 7.42 15.99 -8.23
CA ILE A 210 8.28 14.81 -8.33
C ILE A 210 9.74 15.31 -8.33
N LEU A 211 10.49 14.92 -7.30
CA LEU A 211 11.90 15.20 -7.18
C LEU A 211 12.73 14.04 -7.71
N ILE A 212 13.68 14.30 -8.59
CA ILE A 212 14.64 13.30 -9.05
C ILE A 212 15.92 13.45 -8.23
N LYS A 213 16.26 12.41 -7.48
CA LYS A 213 17.39 12.40 -6.55
C LYS A 213 18.43 11.37 -6.95
N ASN A 214 19.69 11.63 -6.61
CA ASN A 214 20.78 10.67 -6.72
C ASN A 214 20.82 9.73 -5.49
N LEU A 215 21.69 8.72 -5.48
CA LEU A 215 21.82 7.79 -4.36
C LEU A 215 22.41 8.42 -3.07
N ARG A 216 22.84 9.68 -3.12
CA ARG A 216 23.21 10.48 -1.95
C ARG A 216 22.05 11.29 -1.38
N ASP A 217 20.85 11.12 -1.98
CA ASP A 217 19.63 11.86 -1.63
C ASP A 217 19.65 13.35 -1.97
N GLU A 218 20.47 13.74 -2.95
CA GLU A 218 20.57 15.08 -3.50
C GLU A 218 19.71 15.21 -4.77
N VAL A 219 19.03 16.35 -4.93
CA VAL A 219 18.19 16.68 -6.11
C VAL A 219 19.04 17.04 -7.31
#